data_8cf4ba3f4ede5dcbf5661aa61d171cd9
#
_entry.id   8cf4ba3f4ede5dcbf5661aa61d171cd9
#
_cell.length_a   1.000
_cell.length_b   1.000
_cell.length_c   1.000
_cell.angle_alpha   90.00
_cell.angle_beta   90.00
_cell.angle_gamma   90.00
#
_symmetry.space_group_name_H-M   'P 1'
#
loop_
_entity.id
_entity.type
_entity.pdbx_description
1 polymer ?
#
loop_
_entity_poly.entity_id
_entity_poly.type
_entity_poly.pdbx_seq_one_letter_code
_entity_poly.pdbx_strand_id
1 'polypeptide(L)'
;MELRLATAGESHGPALVAILTGLPAGLELDRAAIDADLRRRQQGYGRSPRQQLESDEVEVLAGLRHGRTLGTPLALLVSNRDHKNWKWGMSPWPPEGEPEGKGTKPVTLPRPGHADLPGVLKYGLTDVRDALERASARHTAVHVAAGAVAKALLGAIGIAVSGEALEVGGARGEDGIRAAIDDARADRDTLGGIVEVRATGVPPGLGTYAEKADRLDARLAAALAGIQAVKGVEVGEGFALARLRGSEAHDEIRPGLRRDTNRAGGIEAGISNGEELVVRAAMKPLPTLMRPLASVDLATGEPADALVERSDVAAVEALAVVAEAAVAWELARAAREKFGGDALVDFVAAHRAYTERIGWTTH
;
A
#
# COMPACT_ATOMS: atom_id res chain seq x y z
N MET A 1 18.84 -1.27 14.79
CA MET A 1 17.45 -0.98 15.26
C MET A 1 16.47 -1.39 14.15
N GLU A 2 15.39 -2.10 14.46
CA GLU A 2 14.41 -2.57 13.48
C GLU A 2 13.55 -1.41 12.96
N LEU A 3 13.31 -1.37 11.64
CA LEU A 3 12.42 -0.39 11.02
C LEU A 3 10.95 -0.80 11.28
N ARG A 4 10.19 0.08 11.94
CA ARG A 4 8.79 -0.17 12.33
C ARG A 4 7.90 1.00 11.92
N LEU A 5 6.65 0.68 11.56
CA LEU A 5 5.60 1.63 11.18
C LEU A 5 4.37 1.40 12.07
N ALA A 6 3.91 2.46 12.71
CA ALA A 6 2.60 2.51 13.36
C ALA A 6 1.75 3.60 12.68
N THR A 7 0.46 3.33 12.47
CA THR A 7 -0.45 4.28 11.83
C THR A 7 -1.75 4.42 12.62
N ALA A 8 -2.33 5.61 12.59
CA ALA A 8 -3.60 5.94 13.22
C ALA A 8 -4.42 6.90 12.35
N GLY A 9 -5.69 7.05 12.68
CA GLY A 9 -6.64 7.97 12.07
C GLY A 9 -7.78 7.27 11.34
N GLU A 10 -8.88 7.98 11.17
CA GLU A 10 -10.11 7.60 10.51
C GLU A 10 -10.28 8.39 9.21
N SER A 11 -11.09 7.84 8.28
CA SER A 11 -11.28 8.42 6.94
C SER A 11 -11.79 9.87 6.97
N HIS A 12 -12.68 10.18 7.90
CA HIS A 12 -13.26 11.50 8.08
C HIS A 12 -12.86 12.16 9.42
N GLY A 13 -11.95 11.52 10.18
CA GLY A 13 -11.28 12.14 11.33
C GLY A 13 -10.40 13.32 10.90
N PRO A 14 -9.76 14.03 11.85
CA PRO A 14 -9.01 15.26 11.55
C PRO A 14 -7.80 15.03 10.64
N ALA A 15 -7.12 13.90 10.80
CA ALA A 15 -5.92 13.56 10.06
C ALA A 15 -5.61 12.07 10.13
N LEU A 16 -4.70 11.63 9.27
CA LEU A 16 -4.03 10.34 9.34
C LEU A 16 -2.60 10.56 9.83
N VAL A 17 -2.09 9.67 10.67
CA VAL A 17 -0.76 9.77 11.27
C VAL A 17 0.04 8.50 11.01
N ALA A 18 1.33 8.65 10.73
CA ALA A 18 2.31 7.57 10.69
C ALA A 18 3.49 7.90 11.60
N ILE A 19 3.94 6.91 12.37
CA ILE A 19 5.14 6.99 13.19
C ILE A 19 6.11 5.92 12.70
N LEU A 20 7.27 6.36 12.21
CA LEU A 20 8.34 5.52 11.70
C LEU A 20 9.49 5.51 12.72
N THR A 21 9.95 4.33 13.11
CA THR A 21 11.11 4.16 14.00
C THR A 21 12.17 3.29 13.34
N GLY A 22 13.43 3.45 13.73
CA GLY A 22 14.54 2.66 13.18
C GLY A 22 15.18 3.24 11.93
N LEU A 23 14.77 4.44 11.48
CA LEU A 23 15.47 5.17 10.42
C LEU A 23 16.87 5.61 10.89
N PRO A 24 17.91 5.50 10.03
CA PRO A 24 19.22 6.03 10.37
C PRO A 24 19.21 7.55 10.43
N ALA A 25 20.04 8.15 11.27
CA ALA A 25 20.26 9.58 11.25
C ALA A 25 20.95 10.01 9.95
N GLY A 26 20.59 11.21 9.45
CA GLY A 26 21.23 11.80 8.27
C GLY A 26 20.62 11.40 6.93
N LEU A 27 19.54 10.60 6.90
CA LEU A 27 18.79 10.36 5.66
C LEU A 27 18.14 11.65 5.21
N GLU A 28 18.43 12.06 3.99
CA GLU A 28 17.82 13.23 3.36
C GLU A 28 16.44 12.88 2.81
N LEU A 29 15.44 13.67 3.19
CA LEU A 29 14.07 13.54 2.70
C LEU A 29 13.69 14.78 1.91
N ASP A 30 13.14 14.57 0.72
CA ASP A 30 12.53 15.61 -0.11
C ASP A 30 11.00 15.58 0.08
N ARG A 31 10.46 16.66 0.64
CA ARG A 31 9.00 16.83 0.78
C ARG A 31 8.30 16.75 -0.55
N ALA A 32 8.88 17.33 -1.62
CA ALA A 32 8.25 17.36 -2.93
C ALA A 32 8.10 15.94 -3.51
N ALA A 33 9.07 15.04 -3.25
CA ALA A 33 8.99 13.63 -3.65
C ALA A 33 7.90 12.88 -2.88
N ILE A 34 7.76 13.10 -1.57
CA ILE A 34 6.68 12.50 -0.76
C ILE A 34 5.31 12.98 -1.27
N ASP A 35 5.15 14.29 -1.47
CA ASP A 35 3.90 14.89 -1.96
C ASP A 35 3.60 14.45 -3.41
N ALA A 36 4.61 14.16 -4.23
CA ALA A 36 4.42 13.60 -5.57
C ALA A 36 3.80 12.20 -5.53
N ASP A 37 4.28 11.32 -4.63
CA ASP A 37 3.67 9.99 -4.46
C ASP A 37 2.25 10.05 -3.90
N LEU A 38 1.99 10.97 -2.97
CA LEU A 38 0.63 11.23 -2.47
C LEU A 38 -0.30 11.68 -3.60
N ARG A 39 0.16 12.57 -4.49
CA ARG A 39 -0.61 12.99 -5.69
C ARG A 39 -0.82 11.84 -6.67
N ARG A 40 0.20 11.02 -6.95
CA ARG A 40 0.07 9.82 -7.80
C ARG A 40 -1.04 8.90 -7.27
N ARG A 41 -1.09 8.65 -5.95
CA ARG A 41 -2.14 7.84 -5.32
C ARG A 41 -3.55 8.39 -5.56
N GLN A 42 -3.71 9.70 -5.70
CA GLN A 42 -5.01 10.35 -5.91
C GLN A 42 -5.43 10.38 -7.38
N GLN A 43 -4.52 10.18 -8.31
CA GLN A 43 -4.74 10.17 -9.75
C GLN A 43 -5.31 8.83 -10.23
N GLY A 44 -5.66 8.78 -11.51
CA GLY A 44 -6.11 7.59 -12.23
C GLY A 44 -7.46 7.78 -12.91
N TYR A 45 -7.64 7.04 -14.01
CA TYR A 45 -8.91 7.01 -14.72
C TYR A 45 -9.94 6.21 -13.94
N GLY A 46 -11.19 6.68 -13.88
CA GLY A 46 -12.25 6.02 -13.07
C GLY A 46 -12.37 6.52 -11.63
N ARG A 47 -11.53 7.50 -11.24
CA ARG A 47 -11.62 8.14 -9.92
C ARG A 47 -12.81 9.07 -9.83
N SER A 48 -13.39 9.17 -8.65
CA SER A 48 -14.53 10.08 -8.41
C SER A 48 -14.08 11.54 -8.37
N PRO A 49 -14.96 12.51 -8.76
CA PRO A 49 -14.64 13.93 -8.66
C PRO A 49 -14.24 14.41 -7.26
N ARG A 50 -14.63 13.69 -6.22
CA ARG A 50 -14.22 13.97 -4.82
C ARG A 50 -12.70 13.93 -4.64
N GLN A 51 -12.00 13.04 -5.34
CA GLN A 51 -10.55 12.93 -5.25
C GLN A 51 -9.83 14.20 -5.78
N GLN A 52 -10.49 14.98 -6.64
CA GLN A 52 -9.94 16.24 -7.13
C GLN A 52 -10.00 17.38 -6.09
N LEU A 53 -10.83 17.23 -5.05
CA LEU A 53 -10.98 18.23 -3.98
C LEU A 53 -9.93 18.08 -2.87
N GLU A 54 -9.35 16.89 -2.74
CA GLU A 54 -8.31 16.60 -1.75
C GLU A 54 -6.94 16.62 -2.45
N SER A 55 -6.05 17.52 -2.05
CA SER A 55 -4.63 17.41 -2.33
C SER A 55 -3.94 16.97 -1.05
N ASP A 56 -3.48 15.71 -1.03
CA ASP A 56 -2.73 15.19 0.09
C ASP A 56 -1.34 15.79 0.09
N GLU A 57 -0.94 16.33 1.22
CA GLU A 57 0.39 16.84 1.48
C GLU A 57 0.86 16.32 2.84
N VAL A 58 2.15 16.02 2.93
CA VAL A 58 2.73 15.55 4.19
C VAL A 58 3.11 16.74 5.07
N GLU A 59 2.74 16.63 6.35
CA GLU A 59 3.29 17.45 7.42
C GLU A 59 4.20 16.58 8.29
N VAL A 60 5.39 17.09 8.60
CA VAL A 60 6.36 16.41 9.48
C VAL A 60 6.31 17.04 10.86
N LEU A 61 5.88 16.26 11.86
CA LEU A 61 5.70 16.74 13.22
C LEU A 61 6.95 16.55 14.09
N ALA A 62 7.77 15.53 13.82
CA ALA A 62 8.96 15.17 14.59
C ALA A 62 9.93 14.31 13.77
N GLY A 63 11.18 14.20 14.23
CA GLY A 63 12.18 13.27 13.69
C GLY A 63 12.97 13.80 12.49
N LEU A 64 12.70 15.02 12.03
CA LEU A 64 13.37 15.65 10.88
C LEU A 64 13.85 17.06 11.22
N ARG A 65 15.05 17.42 10.77
CA ARG A 65 15.57 18.78 10.87
C ARG A 65 16.37 19.13 9.62
N HIS A 66 16.04 20.25 8.98
CA HIS A 66 16.68 20.71 7.74
C HIS A 66 16.71 19.61 6.65
N GLY A 67 15.59 18.89 6.50
CA GLY A 67 15.45 17.81 5.53
C GLY A 67 16.17 16.51 5.88
N ARG A 68 16.79 16.38 7.07
CA ARG A 68 17.54 15.18 7.48
C ARG A 68 16.94 14.52 8.71
N THR A 69 16.84 13.19 8.68
CA THR A 69 16.40 12.40 9.82
C THR A 69 17.37 12.48 10.98
N LEU A 70 16.85 12.36 12.21
CA LEU A 70 17.63 12.50 13.45
C LEU A 70 17.98 11.16 14.12
N GLY A 71 17.55 10.00 13.53
CA GLY A 71 17.64 8.70 14.22
C GLY A 71 16.59 8.51 15.31
N THR A 72 15.72 9.49 15.51
CA THR A 72 14.57 9.46 16.43
C THR A 72 13.29 9.09 15.68
N PRO A 73 12.16 8.79 16.35
CA PRO A 73 10.90 8.55 15.67
C PRO A 73 10.53 9.70 14.73
N LEU A 74 10.22 9.37 13.48
CA LEU A 74 9.70 10.31 12.48
C LEU A 74 8.17 10.24 12.52
N ALA A 75 7.51 11.36 12.80
CA ALA A 75 6.07 11.48 12.81
C ALA A 75 5.58 12.27 11.61
N LEU A 76 4.73 11.63 10.79
CA LEU A 76 4.10 12.19 9.60
C LEU A 76 2.59 12.33 9.83
N LEU A 77 2.03 13.40 9.29
CA LEU A 77 0.59 13.69 9.32
C LEU A 77 0.12 14.01 7.90
N VAL A 78 -1.06 13.50 7.53
CA VAL A 78 -1.81 13.88 6.34
C VAL A 78 -3.20 14.34 6.78
N SER A 79 -3.50 15.60 6.61
CA SER A 79 -4.78 16.21 7.02
C SER A 79 -5.94 15.72 6.16
N ASN A 80 -7.12 15.54 6.75
CA ASN A 80 -8.37 15.27 6.05
C ASN A 80 -9.15 16.57 5.84
N ARG A 81 -9.16 17.11 4.62
CA ARG A 81 -9.82 18.39 4.32
C ARG A 81 -11.34 18.36 4.52
N ASP A 82 -11.97 17.20 4.29
CA ASP A 82 -13.43 17.05 4.49
C ASP A 82 -13.82 16.98 5.97
N HIS A 83 -12.87 16.80 6.90
CA HIS A 83 -13.15 16.77 8.34
C HIS A 83 -13.95 17.96 8.86
N LYS A 84 -13.79 19.14 8.24
CA LYS A 84 -14.57 20.35 8.57
C LYS A 84 -16.09 20.12 8.51
N ASN A 85 -16.55 19.20 7.65
CA ASN A 85 -17.94 18.83 7.50
C ASN A 85 -18.38 17.69 8.45
N TRP A 86 -17.42 17.07 9.16
CA TRP A 86 -17.62 15.89 10.02
C TRP A 86 -17.34 16.16 11.49
N LYS A 87 -17.09 17.40 11.88
CA LYS A 87 -16.68 17.76 13.27
C LYS A 87 -17.60 17.19 14.33
N TRP A 88 -18.91 17.20 14.08
CA TRP A 88 -19.89 16.63 15.00
C TRP A 88 -19.85 15.09 14.95
N GLY A 89 -19.98 14.50 13.77
CA GLY A 89 -20.07 13.04 13.57
C GLY A 89 -18.79 12.26 13.88
N MET A 90 -17.63 12.94 13.84
CA MET A 90 -16.31 12.36 14.14
C MET A 90 -15.65 13.00 15.37
N SER A 91 -16.47 13.59 16.28
CA SER A 91 -15.95 14.13 17.53
C SER A 91 -15.40 13.00 18.41
N PRO A 92 -14.18 13.10 18.97
CA PRO A 92 -13.65 12.10 19.90
C PRO A 92 -14.33 12.11 21.27
N TRP A 93 -15.08 13.18 21.57
CA TRP A 93 -15.83 13.35 22.80
C TRP A 93 -17.31 13.52 22.49
N PRO A 94 -18.23 13.24 23.44
CA PRO A 94 -19.64 13.55 23.22
C PRO A 94 -19.81 14.99 22.76
N PRO A 95 -20.35 15.21 21.54
CA PRO A 95 -20.50 16.58 21.03
C PRO A 95 -21.57 17.33 21.81
N GLU A 96 -21.36 18.63 22.00
CA GLU A 96 -22.32 19.53 22.62
C GLU A 96 -23.18 20.22 21.54
N GLY A 97 -24.44 20.53 21.87
CA GLY A 97 -25.37 21.22 21.01
C GLY A 97 -26.15 20.32 20.06
N GLU A 98 -26.80 20.91 19.07
CA GLU A 98 -27.60 20.20 18.07
C GLU A 98 -26.69 19.52 17.02
N PRO A 99 -27.09 18.31 16.51
CA PRO A 99 -26.35 17.62 15.47
C PRO A 99 -26.18 18.48 14.21
N GLU A 100 -24.94 18.72 13.80
CA GLU A 100 -24.59 19.56 12.65
C GLU A 100 -23.60 18.83 11.72
N GLY A 101 -23.76 19.03 10.41
CA GLY A 101 -22.87 18.48 9.39
C GLY A 101 -23.17 17.04 9.02
N LYS A 102 -22.10 16.29 8.69
CA LYS A 102 -22.18 14.90 8.25
C LYS A 102 -21.95 13.94 9.45
N GLY A 103 -22.40 12.68 9.29
CA GLY A 103 -22.17 11.64 10.29
C GLY A 103 -23.01 11.78 11.55
N THR A 104 -24.09 12.57 11.52
CA THR A 104 -24.95 12.83 12.68
C THR A 104 -25.93 11.70 13.01
N LYS A 105 -26.12 10.76 12.06
CA LYS A 105 -26.96 9.58 12.25
C LYS A 105 -26.13 8.31 12.17
N PRO A 106 -26.43 7.29 12.98
CA PRO A 106 -25.81 5.98 12.87
C PRO A 106 -26.02 5.37 11.49
N VAL A 107 -25.04 4.61 11.01
CA VAL A 107 -25.14 3.79 9.82
C VAL A 107 -25.46 2.37 10.23
N THR A 108 -26.58 1.83 9.72
CA THR A 108 -27.07 0.48 10.04
C THR A 108 -27.12 -0.46 8.85
N LEU A 109 -26.76 0.04 7.64
CA LEU A 109 -26.83 -0.68 6.37
C LEU A 109 -25.43 -1.13 5.92
N PRO A 110 -24.93 -2.33 6.29
CA PRO A 110 -23.59 -2.77 5.94
C PRO A 110 -23.47 -3.09 4.44
N ARG A 111 -22.32 -2.75 3.86
CA ARG A 111 -22.00 -3.05 2.47
C ARG A 111 -21.44 -4.48 2.35
N PRO A 112 -21.99 -5.33 1.47
CA PRO A 112 -21.37 -6.61 1.14
C PRO A 112 -19.93 -6.44 0.62
N GLY A 113 -19.01 -7.27 1.12
CA GLY A 113 -17.62 -7.21 0.70
C GLY A 113 -16.77 -6.12 1.36
N HIS A 114 -17.32 -5.31 2.25
CA HIS A 114 -16.60 -4.36 3.10
C HIS A 114 -16.39 -4.92 4.52
N ALA A 115 -15.64 -4.20 5.37
CA ALA A 115 -15.46 -4.57 6.77
C ALA A 115 -16.67 -4.27 7.67
N ASP A 116 -17.74 -3.71 7.12
CA ASP A 116 -18.91 -3.20 7.83
C ASP A 116 -19.52 -4.26 8.77
N LEU A 117 -20.08 -5.34 8.21
CA LEU A 117 -20.69 -6.40 9.01
C LEU A 117 -19.68 -7.15 9.89
N PRO A 118 -18.55 -7.68 9.40
CA PRO A 118 -17.59 -8.38 10.25
C PRO A 118 -16.98 -7.46 11.32
N GLY A 119 -16.85 -6.17 11.05
CA GLY A 119 -16.33 -5.19 12.01
C GLY A 119 -17.28 -4.98 13.17
N VAL A 120 -18.56 -4.69 12.91
CA VAL A 120 -19.55 -4.50 13.99
C VAL A 120 -19.73 -5.75 14.82
N LEU A 121 -19.77 -6.93 14.20
CA LEU A 121 -19.86 -8.20 14.92
C LEU A 121 -18.64 -8.47 15.79
N LYS A 122 -17.44 -8.23 15.28
CA LYS A 122 -16.19 -8.47 16.00
C LYS A 122 -16.03 -7.58 17.22
N TYR A 123 -16.34 -6.30 17.07
CA TYR A 123 -16.08 -5.29 18.11
C TYR A 123 -17.32 -4.93 18.93
N GLY A 124 -18.50 -5.54 18.65
CA GLY A 124 -19.74 -5.26 19.36
C GLY A 124 -20.24 -3.84 19.13
N LEU A 125 -20.05 -3.30 17.92
CA LEU A 125 -20.44 -1.94 17.58
C LEU A 125 -21.91 -1.89 17.16
N THR A 126 -22.55 -0.74 17.34
CA THR A 126 -23.94 -0.49 16.94
C THR A 126 -24.04 0.46 15.74
N ASP A 127 -23.00 1.21 15.47
CA ASP A 127 -22.84 2.06 14.28
C ASP A 127 -21.78 1.46 13.36
N VAL A 128 -22.15 1.14 12.13
CA VAL A 128 -21.25 0.62 11.10
C VAL A 128 -20.11 1.63 10.82
N ARG A 129 -20.34 2.92 11.07
CA ARG A 129 -19.35 3.97 10.89
C ARG A 129 -18.07 3.71 11.68
N ASP A 130 -18.17 3.24 12.91
CA ASP A 130 -17.02 2.96 13.77
C ASP A 130 -16.06 1.92 13.16
N ALA A 131 -16.60 0.99 12.34
CA ALA A 131 -15.81 0.02 11.62
C ALA A 131 -15.32 0.57 10.24
N LEU A 132 -16.20 1.22 9.48
CA LEU A 132 -15.92 1.63 8.12
C LEU A 132 -14.87 2.74 8.01
N GLU A 133 -14.80 3.63 8.98
CA GLU A 133 -13.87 4.76 8.99
C GLU A 133 -12.41 4.30 8.96
N ARG A 134 -12.05 3.32 9.79
CA ARG A 134 -10.70 2.75 9.83
C ARG A 134 -10.44 1.76 8.69
N ALA A 135 -11.44 1.02 8.22
CA ALA A 135 -11.34 0.08 7.12
C ALA A 135 -11.23 0.76 5.74
N SER A 136 -11.47 2.06 5.67
CA SER A 136 -11.41 2.85 4.44
C SER A 136 -10.02 2.86 3.81
N ALA A 137 -9.97 2.80 2.47
CA ALA A 137 -8.73 2.95 1.69
C ALA A 137 -8.08 4.35 1.83
N ARG A 138 -8.76 5.34 2.43
CA ARG A 138 -8.17 6.64 2.78
C ARG A 138 -6.91 6.49 3.63
N HIS A 139 -6.90 5.50 4.50
CA HIS A 139 -5.77 5.17 5.37
C HIS A 139 -4.46 4.87 4.60
N THR A 140 -4.52 4.44 3.34
CA THR A 140 -3.33 4.20 2.52
C THR A 140 -2.49 5.44 2.26
N ALA A 141 -3.01 6.66 2.47
CA ALA A 141 -2.24 7.89 2.27
C ALA A 141 -0.99 7.94 3.16
N VAL A 142 -1.11 7.62 4.45
CA VAL A 142 0.06 7.61 5.34
C VAL A 142 1.00 6.43 5.08
N HIS A 143 0.51 5.31 4.52
CA HIS A 143 1.37 4.22 4.06
C HIS A 143 2.19 4.65 2.83
N VAL A 144 1.60 5.42 1.91
CA VAL A 144 2.32 5.98 0.76
C VAL A 144 3.37 6.98 1.21
N ALA A 145 3.05 7.87 2.16
CA ALA A 145 4.04 8.78 2.74
C ALA A 145 5.20 8.04 3.40
N ALA A 146 4.93 6.97 4.18
CA ALA A 146 5.95 6.12 4.78
C ALA A 146 6.76 5.35 3.72
N GLY A 147 6.11 4.87 2.64
CA GLY A 147 6.75 4.22 1.50
C GLY A 147 7.71 5.16 0.75
N ALA A 148 7.35 6.43 0.60
CA ALA A 148 8.24 7.44 0.01
C ALA A 148 9.51 7.65 0.86
N VAL A 149 9.39 7.64 2.20
CA VAL A 149 10.57 7.65 3.10
C VAL A 149 11.41 6.38 2.92
N ALA A 150 10.76 5.21 2.78
CA ALA A 150 11.45 3.95 2.53
C ALA A 150 12.19 3.98 1.17
N LYS A 151 11.58 4.54 0.12
CA LYS A 151 12.23 4.73 -1.19
C LYS A 151 13.46 5.63 -1.10
N ALA A 152 13.42 6.70 -0.30
CA ALA A 152 14.58 7.55 -0.06
C ALA A 152 15.73 6.77 0.60
N LEU A 153 15.43 5.91 1.60
CA LEU A 153 16.42 5.04 2.24
C LEU A 153 17.01 4.02 1.26
N LEU A 154 16.17 3.37 0.46
CA LEU A 154 16.58 2.42 -0.56
C LEU A 154 17.42 3.07 -1.66
N GLY A 155 17.05 4.28 -2.08
CA GLY A 155 17.81 5.07 -3.07
C GLY A 155 19.24 5.37 -2.63
N ALA A 156 19.49 5.50 -1.31
CA ALA A 156 20.85 5.70 -0.78
C ALA A 156 21.79 4.51 -1.03
N ILE A 157 21.23 3.33 -1.34
CA ILE A 157 21.98 2.10 -1.70
C ILE A 157 21.66 1.61 -3.13
N GLY A 158 21.10 2.49 -3.98
CA GLY A 158 20.89 2.22 -5.41
C GLY A 158 19.68 1.33 -5.74
N ILE A 159 18.75 1.10 -4.79
CA ILE A 159 17.53 0.35 -5.04
C ILE A 159 16.40 1.32 -5.45
N ALA A 160 15.75 1.03 -6.58
CA ALA A 160 14.57 1.76 -7.06
C ALA A 160 13.35 0.84 -7.09
N VAL A 161 12.18 1.38 -6.72
CA VAL A 161 10.91 0.64 -6.71
C VAL A 161 9.88 1.42 -7.51
N SER A 162 9.14 0.73 -8.38
CA SER A 162 8.07 1.29 -9.20
C SER A 162 6.87 0.36 -9.26
N GLY A 163 5.68 0.92 -9.39
CA GLY A 163 4.43 0.17 -9.52
C GLY A 163 3.58 0.66 -10.69
N GLU A 164 2.93 -0.27 -11.38
CA GLU A 164 2.04 0.02 -12.51
C GLU A 164 0.77 -0.85 -12.49
N ALA A 165 -0.30 -0.35 -13.11
CA ALA A 165 -1.52 -1.13 -13.34
C ALA A 165 -1.36 -1.94 -14.62
N LEU A 166 -1.48 -3.28 -14.52
CA LEU A 166 -1.40 -4.18 -15.67
C LEU A 166 -2.74 -4.43 -16.33
N GLU A 167 -3.79 -4.49 -15.52
CA GLU A 167 -5.11 -4.94 -15.94
C GLU A 167 -6.21 -4.32 -15.09
N VAL A 168 -7.31 -3.88 -15.72
CA VAL A 168 -8.51 -3.40 -15.04
C VAL A 168 -9.73 -4.08 -15.66
N GLY A 169 -10.53 -4.77 -14.84
CA GLY A 169 -11.72 -5.48 -15.31
C GLY A 169 -11.44 -6.54 -16.39
N GLY A 170 -10.24 -7.12 -16.42
CA GLY A 170 -9.79 -8.04 -17.46
C GLY A 170 -9.22 -7.36 -18.71
N ALA A 171 -9.34 -6.04 -18.84
CA ALA A 171 -8.81 -5.29 -19.96
C ALA A 171 -7.35 -4.85 -19.72
N ARG A 172 -6.57 -4.81 -20.80
CA ARG A 172 -5.16 -4.38 -20.81
C ARG A 172 -4.93 -3.27 -21.83
N GLY A 173 -3.85 -2.52 -21.64
CA GLY A 173 -3.52 -1.36 -22.46
C GLY A 173 -4.45 -0.17 -22.15
N GLU A 174 -3.96 1.04 -22.42
CA GLU A 174 -4.63 2.27 -22.01
C GLU A 174 -6.06 2.39 -22.56
N ASP A 175 -6.25 2.17 -23.87
CA ASP A 175 -7.56 2.29 -24.52
C ASP A 175 -8.54 1.21 -24.02
N GLY A 176 -8.09 -0.03 -23.86
CA GLY A 176 -8.92 -1.13 -23.35
C GLY A 176 -9.36 -0.90 -21.90
N ILE A 177 -8.44 -0.43 -21.05
CA ILE A 177 -8.74 -0.08 -19.65
C ILE A 177 -9.74 1.08 -19.58
N ARG A 178 -9.57 2.13 -20.38
CA ARG A 178 -10.51 3.26 -20.43
C ARG A 178 -11.91 2.82 -20.85
N ALA A 179 -12.00 2.01 -21.90
CA ALA A 179 -13.29 1.48 -22.39
C ALA A 179 -13.99 0.64 -21.29
N ALA A 180 -13.27 -0.28 -20.63
CA ALA A 180 -13.84 -1.09 -19.56
C ALA A 180 -14.36 -0.24 -18.38
N ILE A 181 -13.63 0.81 -18.01
CA ILE A 181 -14.02 1.71 -16.93
C ILE A 181 -15.28 2.51 -17.33
N ASP A 182 -15.38 2.98 -18.58
CA ASP A 182 -16.54 3.73 -19.06
C ASP A 182 -17.80 2.85 -19.13
N ASP A 183 -17.66 1.61 -19.56
CA ASP A 183 -18.75 0.62 -19.55
C ASP A 183 -19.25 0.35 -18.11
N ALA A 184 -18.34 0.09 -17.19
CA ALA A 184 -18.68 -0.13 -15.78
C ALA A 184 -19.33 1.12 -15.14
N ARG A 185 -18.87 2.32 -15.53
CA ARG A 185 -19.48 3.59 -15.09
C ARG A 185 -20.92 3.72 -15.58
N ALA A 186 -21.19 3.36 -16.84
CA ALA A 186 -22.54 3.38 -17.41
C ALA A 186 -23.46 2.42 -16.66
N ASP A 187 -22.95 1.27 -16.25
CA ASP A 187 -23.68 0.25 -15.49
C ASP A 187 -23.79 0.57 -13.98
N ARG A 188 -23.18 1.67 -13.52
CA ARG A 188 -23.09 2.08 -12.09
C ARG A 188 -22.39 1.04 -11.22
N ASP A 189 -21.42 0.33 -11.79
CA ASP A 189 -20.66 -0.75 -11.18
C ASP A 189 -19.19 -0.34 -10.96
N THR A 190 -18.38 -1.27 -10.43
CA THR A 190 -16.97 -1.05 -10.11
C THR A 190 -16.11 -2.20 -10.66
N LEU A 191 -14.83 -1.90 -10.90
CA LEU A 191 -13.86 -2.86 -11.41
C LEU A 191 -12.71 -3.07 -10.44
N GLY A 192 -12.24 -4.31 -10.38
CA GLY A 192 -10.95 -4.70 -9.83
C GLY A 192 -9.87 -4.72 -10.91
N GLY A 193 -8.70 -5.23 -10.55
CA GLY A 193 -7.61 -5.38 -11.51
C GLY A 193 -6.33 -5.91 -10.88
N ILE A 194 -5.27 -5.90 -11.67
CA ILE A 194 -3.95 -6.42 -11.29
C ILE A 194 -2.92 -5.31 -11.43
N VAL A 195 -2.08 -5.20 -10.42
CA VAL A 195 -0.91 -4.32 -10.42
C VAL A 195 0.38 -5.13 -10.36
N GLU A 196 1.44 -4.59 -10.91
CA GLU A 196 2.79 -5.14 -10.78
C GLU A 196 3.69 -4.10 -10.11
N VAL A 197 4.55 -4.58 -9.23
CA VAL A 197 5.61 -3.78 -8.61
C VAL A 197 6.94 -4.43 -8.93
N ARG A 198 7.88 -3.60 -9.40
CA ARG A 198 9.25 -3.97 -9.72
C ARG A 198 10.22 -3.24 -8.81
N ALA A 199 11.29 -3.94 -8.42
CA ALA A 199 12.40 -3.30 -7.74
C ALA A 199 13.72 -3.69 -8.40
N THR A 200 14.48 -2.68 -8.82
CA THR A 200 15.81 -2.82 -9.44
C THR A 200 16.91 -2.48 -8.43
N GLY A 201 18.12 -2.96 -8.68
CA GLY A 201 19.26 -2.70 -7.79
C GLY A 201 19.20 -3.45 -6.44
N VAL A 202 18.33 -4.45 -6.31
CA VAL A 202 18.22 -5.27 -5.11
C VAL A 202 19.39 -6.25 -5.06
N PRO A 203 20.34 -6.14 -4.09
CA PRO A 203 21.46 -7.05 -4.02
C PRO A 203 21.00 -8.46 -3.62
N PRO A 204 21.73 -9.51 -4.00
CA PRO A 204 21.50 -10.84 -3.44
C PRO A 204 21.59 -10.83 -1.92
N GLY A 205 20.72 -11.57 -1.24
CA GLY A 205 20.85 -11.81 0.20
C GLY A 205 19.98 -10.95 1.12
N LEU A 206 18.96 -10.23 0.63
CA LEU A 206 17.90 -9.70 1.49
C LEU A 206 16.89 -10.81 1.81
N GLY A 207 16.39 -10.85 3.04
CA GLY A 207 15.54 -11.94 3.53
C GLY A 207 16.34 -13.15 4.00
N THR A 208 15.65 -14.27 4.21
CA THR A 208 16.24 -15.51 4.75
C THR A 208 15.45 -16.74 4.33
N TYR A 209 16.09 -17.90 4.37
CA TYR A 209 15.44 -19.22 4.30
C TYR A 209 15.26 -19.87 5.68
N ALA A 210 15.86 -19.28 6.72
CA ALA A 210 15.94 -19.90 8.03
C ALA A 210 14.59 -19.98 8.75
N GLU A 211 13.81 -18.89 8.69
CA GLU A 211 12.50 -18.79 9.35
C GLU A 211 11.43 -18.34 8.36
N LYS A 212 10.26 -19.00 8.41
CA LYS A 212 9.15 -18.76 7.44
C LYS A 212 8.66 -17.32 7.44
N ALA A 213 8.54 -16.72 8.63
CA ALA A 213 8.01 -15.35 8.76
C ALA A 213 8.97 -14.28 8.24
N ASP A 214 10.27 -14.61 8.18
CA ASP A 214 11.34 -13.69 7.79
C ASP A 214 11.75 -13.83 6.31
N ARG A 215 11.18 -14.81 5.60
CA ARG A 215 11.33 -14.95 4.16
C ARG A 215 10.85 -13.69 3.46
N LEU A 216 11.62 -13.19 2.50
CA LEU A 216 11.28 -11.95 1.78
C LEU A 216 9.98 -12.08 0.98
N ASP A 217 9.78 -13.23 0.30
CA ASP A 217 8.53 -13.51 -0.42
C ASP A 217 7.30 -13.54 0.52
N ALA A 218 7.42 -14.15 1.69
CA ALA A 218 6.34 -14.20 2.68
C ALA A 218 6.01 -12.80 3.23
N ARG A 219 7.01 -11.98 3.52
CA ARG A 219 6.82 -10.60 4.02
C ARG A 219 6.18 -9.70 2.97
N LEU A 220 6.65 -9.78 1.72
CA LEU A 220 6.07 -9.04 0.60
C LEU A 220 4.62 -9.46 0.34
N ALA A 221 4.35 -10.79 0.36
CA ALA A 221 2.99 -11.29 0.21
C ALA A 221 2.08 -10.81 1.35
N ALA A 222 2.54 -10.81 2.60
CA ALA A 222 1.78 -10.31 3.74
C ALA A 222 1.51 -8.80 3.64
N ALA A 223 2.52 -8.01 3.23
CA ALA A 223 2.38 -6.57 3.06
C ALA A 223 1.35 -6.22 1.96
N LEU A 224 1.41 -6.90 0.81
CA LEU A 224 0.48 -6.69 -0.30
C LEU A 224 -0.93 -7.21 0.03
N ALA A 225 -1.07 -8.39 0.63
CA ALA A 225 -2.37 -8.94 1.04
C ALA A 225 -3.03 -8.12 2.16
N GLY A 226 -2.25 -7.36 2.93
CA GLY A 226 -2.73 -6.42 3.94
C GLY A 226 -3.35 -5.13 3.38
N ILE A 227 -3.17 -4.84 2.08
CA ILE A 227 -3.79 -3.68 1.43
C ILE A 227 -5.29 -3.95 1.22
N GLN A 228 -6.13 -2.95 1.47
CA GLN A 228 -7.56 -3.06 1.28
C GLN A 228 -7.89 -3.52 -0.16
N ALA A 229 -8.87 -4.40 -0.26
CA ALA A 229 -9.37 -5.03 -1.49
C ALA A 229 -8.41 -6.03 -2.18
N VAL A 230 -7.15 -6.15 -1.79
CA VAL A 230 -6.26 -7.18 -2.35
C VAL A 230 -6.74 -8.58 -1.93
N LYS A 231 -6.77 -9.51 -2.90
CA LYS A 231 -7.25 -10.88 -2.76
C LYS A 231 -6.29 -11.94 -3.29
N GLY A 232 -5.28 -11.53 -4.04
CA GLY A 232 -4.26 -12.42 -4.58
C GLY A 232 -2.91 -11.72 -4.64
N VAL A 233 -1.83 -12.48 -4.45
CA VAL A 233 -0.44 -12.01 -4.58
C VAL A 233 0.35 -13.08 -5.33
N GLU A 234 1.20 -12.65 -6.25
CA GLU A 234 2.15 -13.49 -6.96
C GLU A 234 3.57 -12.93 -6.84
N VAL A 235 4.55 -13.83 -6.80
CA VAL A 235 5.98 -13.49 -6.88
C VAL A 235 6.51 -14.09 -8.17
N GLY A 236 7.17 -13.27 -9.00
CA GLY A 236 7.60 -13.68 -10.34
C GLY A 236 6.43 -14.11 -11.22
N GLU A 237 6.56 -15.26 -11.88
CA GLU A 237 5.48 -15.82 -12.72
C GLU A 237 4.35 -16.49 -11.90
N GLY A 238 4.48 -16.58 -10.57
CA GLY A 238 3.43 -17.00 -9.65
C GLY A 238 2.71 -18.28 -10.06
N PHE A 239 1.39 -18.23 -10.27
CA PHE A 239 0.59 -19.38 -10.66
C PHE A 239 0.95 -19.98 -12.03
N ALA A 240 1.63 -19.23 -12.91
CA ALA A 240 2.06 -19.76 -14.21
C ALA A 240 3.11 -20.85 -14.03
N LEU A 241 4.02 -20.71 -13.05
CA LEU A 241 5.05 -21.71 -12.75
C LEU A 241 4.47 -23.12 -12.45
N ALA A 242 3.31 -23.18 -11.79
CA ALA A 242 2.66 -24.43 -11.44
C ALA A 242 2.22 -25.26 -12.68
N ARG A 243 2.20 -24.66 -13.87
CA ARG A 243 1.81 -25.28 -15.14
C ARG A 243 3.00 -25.73 -15.98
N LEU A 244 4.22 -25.37 -15.56
CA LEU A 244 5.47 -25.68 -16.25
C LEU A 244 6.13 -26.94 -15.68
N ARG A 245 6.98 -27.56 -16.48
CA ARG A 245 7.92 -28.59 -15.98
C ARG A 245 9.07 -27.90 -15.24
N GLY A 246 9.71 -28.60 -14.29
CA GLY A 246 10.82 -28.03 -13.52
C GLY A 246 11.96 -27.49 -14.39
N SER A 247 12.29 -28.17 -15.50
CA SER A 247 13.30 -27.71 -16.46
C SER A 247 12.93 -26.43 -17.22
N GLU A 248 11.66 -26.06 -17.23
CA GLU A 248 11.15 -24.84 -17.89
C GLU A 248 10.89 -23.73 -16.87
N ALA A 249 10.64 -24.09 -15.61
CA ALA A 249 10.23 -23.18 -14.56
C ALA A 249 11.40 -22.48 -13.86
N HIS A 250 12.54 -23.16 -13.74
CA HIS A 250 13.67 -22.63 -12.97
C HIS A 250 14.63 -21.82 -13.84
N ASP A 251 15.10 -20.70 -13.27
CA ASP A 251 16.05 -19.80 -13.93
C ASP A 251 17.45 -20.40 -13.87
N GLU A 252 18.00 -20.80 -15.04
CA GLU A 252 19.32 -21.41 -15.12
C GLU A 252 20.43 -20.40 -14.73
N ILE A 253 21.42 -20.88 -13.95
CA ILE A 253 22.57 -20.08 -13.54
C ILE A 253 23.69 -20.25 -14.57
N ARG A 254 24.17 -19.14 -15.12
CA ARG A 254 25.24 -19.06 -16.10
C ARG A 254 26.57 -18.60 -15.49
N PRO A 255 27.69 -18.77 -16.20
CA PRO A 255 28.95 -18.20 -15.76
C PRO A 255 28.86 -16.70 -15.45
N GLY A 256 29.45 -16.26 -14.36
CA GLY A 256 29.29 -14.92 -13.82
C GLY A 256 28.03 -14.74 -12.96
N LEU A 257 27.39 -15.85 -12.56
CA LEU A 257 26.23 -15.92 -11.67
C LEU A 257 24.99 -15.16 -12.22
N ARG A 258 24.91 -14.98 -13.54
CA ARG A 258 23.75 -14.37 -14.23
C ARG A 258 22.67 -15.40 -14.50
N ARG A 259 21.46 -14.94 -14.69
CA ARG A 259 20.31 -15.75 -15.14
C ARG A 259 19.83 -15.27 -16.51
N ASP A 260 19.37 -16.23 -17.34
CA ASP A 260 18.82 -15.90 -18.67
C ASP A 260 17.34 -15.52 -18.60
N THR A 261 16.65 -15.92 -17.51
CA THR A 261 15.25 -15.65 -17.23
C THR A 261 15.08 -15.20 -15.77
N ASN A 262 13.96 -14.61 -15.44
CA ASN A 262 13.63 -14.17 -14.08
C ASN A 262 12.21 -14.61 -13.69
N ARG A 263 11.92 -15.90 -13.86
CA ARG A 263 10.61 -16.48 -13.54
C ARG A 263 10.34 -16.50 -12.05
N ALA A 264 11.41 -16.62 -11.25
CA ALA A 264 11.36 -16.54 -9.79
C ALA A 264 11.05 -15.13 -9.27
N GLY A 265 11.13 -14.09 -10.14
CA GLY A 265 10.84 -12.71 -9.77
C GLY A 265 11.83 -12.12 -8.76
N GLY A 266 13.12 -12.46 -8.89
CA GLY A 266 14.19 -11.92 -8.05
C GLY A 266 14.32 -12.53 -6.66
N ILE A 267 13.51 -13.56 -6.33
CA ILE A 267 13.51 -14.21 -5.00
C ILE A 267 13.59 -15.72 -5.13
N GLU A 268 14.57 -16.33 -4.51
CA GLU A 268 14.72 -17.78 -4.40
C GLU A 268 14.78 -18.19 -2.95
N ALA A 269 13.95 -19.14 -2.55
CA ALA A 269 13.86 -19.65 -1.17
C ALA A 269 13.72 -18.57 -0.10
N GLY A 270 13.07 -17.44 -0.40
CA GLY A 270 12.87 -16.34 0.54
C GLY A 270 14.03 -15.35 0.63
N ILE A 271 15.00 -15.41 -0.29
CA ILE A 271 16.17 -14.53 -0.36
C ILE A 271 16.21 -13.87 -1.73
N SER A 272 16.51 -12.56 -1.79
CA SER A 272 16.76 -11.87 -3.06
C SER A 272 18.00 -12.48 -3.74
N ASN A 273 17.91 -12.66 -5.06
CA ASN A 273 18.93 -13.34 -5.85
C ASN A 273 19.79 -12.43 -6.74
N GLY A 274 19.52 -11.12 -6.72
CA GLY A 274 20.23 -10.10 -7.49
C GLY A 274 19.59 -9.71 -8.82
N GLU A 275 18.57 -10.46 -9.26
CA GLU A 275 17.73 -10.09 -10.41
C GLU A 275 16.65 -9.07 -9.98
N GLU A 276 15.96 -8.48 -10.94
CA GLU A 276 14.84 -7.58 -10.69
C GLU A 276 13.77 -8.29 -9.85
N LEU A 277 13.36 -7.66 -8.76
CA LEU A 277 12.26 -8.18 -7.95
C LEU A 277 10.94 -7.82 -8.63
N VAL A 278 10.07 -8.83 -8.82
CA VAL A 278 8.76 -8.67 -9.47
C VAL A 278 7.68 -9.33 -8.61
N VAL A 279 6.70 -8.54 -8.18
CA VAL A 279 5.52 -9.02 -7.45
C VAL A 279 4.25 -8.43 -8.03
N ARG A 280 3.14 -9.18 -7.98
CA ARG A 280 1.83 -8.73 -8.45
C ARG A 280 0.80 -8.84 -7.35
N ALA A 281 -0.18 -7.94 -7.39
CA ALA A 281 -1.33 -7.97 -6.50
C ALA A 281 -2.62 -7.81 -7.30
N ALA A 282 -3.61 -8.68 -6.99
CA ALA A 282 -4.94 -8.63 -7.56
C ALA A 282 -5.93 -8.04 -6.55
N MET A 283 -6.61 -6.96 -6.92
CA MET A 283 -7.70 -6.40 -6.13
C MET A 283 -9.06 -6.79 -6.69
N LYS A 284 -9.99 -7.05 -5.79
CA LYS A 284 -11.40 -7.19 -6.15
C LYS A 284 -12.01 -5.83 -6.49
N PRO A 285 -13.18 -5.78 -7.19
CA PRO A 285 -13.97 -4.56 -7.35
C PRO A 285 -14.26 -3.88 -6.00
N LEU A 286 -14.45 -2.56 -6.04
CA LEU A 286 -14.78 -1.79 -4.85
C LEU A 286 -16.18 -2.16 -4.34
N PRO A 287 -16.37 -2.33 -3.02
CA PRO A 287 -17.64 -2.79 -2.46
C PRO A 287 -18.70 -1.69 -2.34
N THR A 288 -18.36 -0.46 -2.65
CA THR A 288 -19.29 0.68 -2.65
C THR A 288 -19.78 0.93 -4.06
N LEU A 289 -21.03 0.55 -4.33
CA LEU A 289 -21.64 0.58 -5.64
C LEU A 289 -22.72 1.68 -5.70
N MET A 290 -22.84 2.32 -6.87
CA MET A 290 -23.98 3.22 -7.17
C MET A 290 -25.26 2.43 -7.50
N ARG A 291 -25.14 1.12 -7.71
CA ARG A 291 -26.23 0.14 -7.80
C ARG A 291 -26.10 -0.78 -6.59
N PRO A 292 -26.85 -0.51 -5.49
CA PRO A 292 -26.67 -1.20 -4.24
C PRO A 292 -26.97 -2.70 -4.36
N LEU A 293 -26.23 -3.50 -3.61
CA LEU A 293 -26.49 -4.91 -3.42
C LEU A 293 -27.47 -5.11 -2.24
N ALA A 294 -28.16 -6.25 -2.23
CA ALA A 294 -29.00 -6.63 -1.12
C ALA A 294 -28.19 -6.73 0.20
N SER A 295 -28.77 -6.22 1.26
CA SER A 295 -28.22 -6.20 2.62
C SER A 295 -29.35 -6.35 3.64
N VAL A 296 -29.07 -6.03 4.91
CA VAL A 296 -30.04 -5.97 5.99
C VAL A 296 -29.81 -4.70 6.79
N ASP A 297 -30.88 -4.14 7.34
CA ASP A 297 -30.77 -3.10 8.36
C ASP A 297 -30.46 -3.76 9.71
N LEU A 298 -29.28 -3.50 10.26
CA LEU A 298 -28.83 -4.09 11.52
C LEU A 298 -29.66 -3.63 12.74
N ALA A 299 -30.37 -2.50 12.63
CA ALA A 299 -31.23 -2.01 13.70
C ALA A 299 -32.57 -2.75 13.79
N THR A 300 -33.10 -3.19 12.64
CA THR A 300 -34.42 -3.84 12.57
C THR A 300 -34.35 -5.33 12.25
N GLY A 301 -33.26 -5.80 11.61
CA GLY A 301 -33.12 -7.13 11.07
C GLY A 301 -33.84 -7.36 9.74
N GLU A 302 -34.46 -6.33 9.17
CA GLU A 302 -35.26 -6.43 7.95
C GLU A 302 -34.38 -6.33 6.69
N PRO A 303 -34.78 -6.96 5.58
CA PRO A 303 -34.11 -6.80 4.29
C PRO A 303 -34.03 -5.32 3.87
N ALA A 304 -32.87 -4.89 3.40
CA ALA A 304 -32.62 -3.54 2.92
C ALA A 304 -31.55 -3.53 1.85
N ASP A 305 -31.43 -2.41 1.12
CA ASP A 305 -30.31 -2.17 0.24
C ASP A 305 -29.08 -1.71 1.02
N ALA A 306 -27.90 -2.09 0.58
CA ALA A 306 -26.62 -1.66 1.15
C ALA A 306 -26.47 -0.13 1.07
N LEU A 307 -25.70 0.44 1.98
CA LEU A 307 -25.35 1.86 1.97
C LEU A 307 -24.75 2.26 0.60
N VAL A 308 -25.35 3.29 -0.02
CA VAL A 308 -24.86 3.90 -1.25
C VAL A 308 -24.06 5.15 -0.91
N GLU A 309 -22.80 5.16 -1.29
CA GLU A 309 -21.93 6.34 -1.22
C GLU A 309 -21.27 6.56 -2.59
N ARG A 310 -20.90 7.80 -2.89
CA ARG A 310 -20.10 8.08 -4.08
C ARG A 310 -18.75 7.40 -3.98
N SER A 311 -18.45 6.55 -4.96
CA SER A 311 -17.23 5.77 -5.04
C SER A 311 -16.53 5.97 -6.38
N ASP A 312 -15.28 5.55 -6.44
CA ASP A 312 -14.54 5.37 -7.69
C ASP A 312 -15.14 4.18 -8.46
N VAL A 313 -15.03 4.19 -9.77
CA VAL A 313 -15.35 3.04 -10.62
C VAL A 313 -14.21 2.01 -10.56
N ALA A 314 -12.97 2.50 -10.58
CA ALA A 314 -11.77 1.69 -10.43
C ALA A 314 -10.71 2.47 -9.63
N ALA A 315 -9.94 1.75 -8.82
CA ALA A 315 -8.84 2.30 -8.01
C ALA A 315 -7.52 1.54 -8.24
N VAL A 316 -7.38 0.86 -9.38
CA VAL A 316 -6.22 0.00 -9.66
C VAL A 316 -4.95 0.82 -9.80
N GLU A 317 -4.98 1.98 -10.47
CA GLU A 317 -3.82 2.86 -10.58
C GLU A 317 -3.38 3.40 -9.20
N ALA A 318 -4.32 3.71 -8.32
CA ALA A 318 -4.01 4.09 -6.94
C ALA A 318 -3.40 2.91 -6.16
N LEU A 319 -3.91 1.68 -6.38
CA LEU A 319 -3.34 0.47 -5.78
C LEU A 319 -1.88 0.28 -6.22
N ALA A 320 -1.52 0.57 -7.47
CA ALA A 320 -0.14 0.46 -7.93
C ALA A 320 0.82 1.29 -7.05
N VAL A 321 0.45 2.53 -6.73
CA VAL A 321 1.24 3.41 -5.85
C VAL A 321 1.27 2.90 -4.40
N VAL A 322 0.16 2.37 -3.90
CA VAL A 322 0.10 1.80 -2.54
C VAL A 322 0.91 0.51 -2.44
N ALA A 323 0.86 -0.35 -3.46
CA ALA A 323 1.64 -1.58 -3.53
C ALA A 323 3.15 -1.28 -3.66
N GLU A 324 3.52 -0.30 -4.49
CA GLU A 324 4.90 0.24 -4.58
C GLU A 324 5.41 0.67 -3.20
N ALA A 325 4.62 1.44 -2.46
CA ALA A 325 4.97 1.89 -1.11
C ALA A 325 5.13 0.72 -0.11
N ALA A 326 4.26 -0.28 -0.18
CA ALA A 326 4.33 -1.47 0.68
C ALA A 326 5.57 -2.32 0.39
N VAL A 327 5.89 -2.54 -0.90
CA VAL A 327 7.11 -3.25 -1.31
C VAL A 327 8.37 -2.48 -0.90
N ALA A 328 8.41 -1.16 -1.14
CA ALA A 328 9.51 -0.32 -0.72
C ALA A 328 9.73 -0.38 0.79
N TRP A 329 8.66 -0.38 1.58
CA TRP A 329 8.74 -0.50 3.04
C TRP A 329 9.36 -1.83 3.48
N GLU A 330 8.93 -2.96 2.92
CA GLU A 330 9.47 -4.28 3.27
C GLU A 330 10.92 -4.48 2.80
N LEU A 331 11.28 -3.96 1.64
CA LEU A 331 12.66 -3.97 1.17
C LEU A 331 13.56 -3.11 2.06
N ALA A 332 13.10 -1.93 2.49
CA ALA A 332 13.82 -1.06 3.42
C ALA A 332 14.02 -1.75 4.79
N ARG A 333 12.99 -2.47 5.29
CA ARG A 333 13.12 -3.30 6.50
C ARG A 333 14.20 -4.37 6.33
N ALA A 334 14.13 -5.16 5.26
CA ALA A 334 15.11 -6.22 4.99
C ALA A 334 16.52 -5.66 4.83
N ALA A 335 16.69 -4.51 4.17
CA ALA A 335 17.97 -3.84 4.04
C ALA A 335 18.49 -3.34 5.40
N ARG A 336 17.64 -2.75 6.24
CA ARG A 336 17.99 -2.32 7.59
C ARG A 336 18.40 -3.47 8.50
N GLU A 337 17.70 -4.58 8.42
CA GLU A 337 18.05 -5.81 9.16
C GLU A 337 19.42 -6.34 8.76
N LYS A 338 19.72 -6.33 7.47
CA LYS A 338 20.97 -6.84 6.92
C LYS A 338 22.17 -5.92 7.15
N PHE A 339 22.01 -4.62 6.89
CA PHE A 339 23.13 -3.68 6.86
C PHE A 339 23.26 -2.82 8.13
N GLY A 340 22.20 -2.73 8.94
CA GLY A 340 22.24 -2.03 10.23
C GLY A 340 22.56 -0.54 10.11
N GLY A 341 23.38 -0.03 11.04
CA GLY A 341 23.87 1.35 11.11
C GLY A 341 22.89 2.34 11.75
N ASP A 342 23.33 3.13 12.73
CA ASP A 342 22.51 4.19 13.33
C ASP A 342 22.64 5.51 12.56
N ALA A 343 23.69 5.68 11.78
CA ALA A 343 23.86 6.74 10.80
C ALA A 343 23.72 6.19 9.37
N LEU A 344 23.27 7.05 8.43
CA LEU A 344 23.16 6.68 7.01
C LEU A 344 24.52 6.26 6.42
N VAL A 345 25.60 6.91 6.84
CA VAL A 345 26.95 6.57 6.35
C VAL A 345 27.34 5.14 6.71
N ASP A 346 26.98 4.64 7.89
CA ASP A 346 27.28 3.27 8.34
C ASP A 346 26.44 2.25 7.56
N PHE A 347 25.17 2.56 7.32
CA PHE A 347 24.27 1.75 6.50
C PHE A 347 24.80 1.59 5.07
N VAL A 348 25.20 2.69 4.42
CA VAL A 348 25.76 2.69 3.07
C VAL A 348 27.10 1.98 3.02
N ALA A 349 27.97 2.20 4.02
CA ALA A 349 29.26 1.52 4.09
C ALA A 349 29.12 0.00 4.25
N ALA A 350 28.19 -0.46 5.07
CA ALA A 350 27.91 -1.90 5.25
C ALA A 350 27.35 -2.53 3.96
N HIS A 351 26.44 -1.87 3.26
CA HIS A 351 25.96 -2.29 1.96
C HIS A 351 27.10 -2.42 0.94
N ARG A 352 27.94 -1.39 0.82
CA ARG A 352 29.08 -1.37 -0.08
C ARG A 352 30.07 -2.49 0.20
N ALA A 353 30.48 -2.66 1.46
CA ALA A 353 31.40 -3.74 1.87
C ALA A 353 30.83 -5.13 1.55
N TYR A 354 29.52 -5.30 1.72
CA TYR A 354 28.84 -6.56 1.38
C TYR A 354 28.86 -6.83 -0.11
N THR A 355 28.45 -5.86 -0.95
CA THR A 355 28.36 -6.00 -2.41
C THR A 355 29.76 -6.20 -3.03
N GLU A 356 30.79 -5.49 -2.56
CA GLU A 356 32.19 -5.70 -2.92
C GLU A 356 32.65 -7.12 -2.59
N ARG A 357 32.35 -7.62 -1.38
CA ARG A 357 32.74 -8.98 -0.94
C ARG A 357 32.15 -10.08 -1.80
N ILE A 358 30.90 -9.92 -2.27
CA ILE A 358 30.25 -10.93 -3.12
C ILE A 358 30.47 -10.70 -4.63
N GLY A 359 31.20 -9.64 -5.00
CA GLY A 359 31.45 -9.29 -6.40
C GLY A 359 30.20 -8.91 -7.19
N TRP A 360 29.16 -8.39 -6.50
CA TRP A 360 27.92 -7.99 -7.16
C TRP A 360 27.97 -6.53 -7.63
N THR A 361 27.60 -6.32 -8.88
CA THR A 361 27.43 -4.99 -9.47
C THR A 361 26.00 -4.87 -9.99
N THR A 362 25.36 -3.72 -9.79
CA THR A 362 24.09 -3.40 -10.43
C THR A 362 24.22 -3.46 -11.95
N HIS A 363 23.38 -4.24 -12.59
CA HIS A 363 23.29 -4.33 -14.05
C HIS A 363 22.27 -3.34 -14.59
#